data_5f639afb95ae76c0feb0798d8d38a054
#
_entry.id   5f639afb95ae76c0feb0798d8d38a054
#
_cell.length_a   1.000
_cell.length_b   1.000
_cell.length_c   1.000
_cell.angle_alpha   90.00
_cell.angle_beta   90.00
_cell.angle_gamma   90.00
#
_symmetry.space_group_name_H-M   'P 1'
#
loop_
_entity.id
_entity.type
_entity.pdbx_description
1 polymer ?
#
loop_
_entity_poly.entity_id
_entity_poly.type
_entity_poly.pdbx_seq_one_letter_code
_entity_poly.pdbx_strand_id
1 'polypeptide(L)'
;MLDRLAALFAARPATAEAWLARMGRPDLSPRDQSAFEAWLEADPDHLRQYETLKTANAELAGLRHAFEGDLARLRRGAARRSGAPRGLVFGG
;
A
#
# COMPACT_ATOMS: atom_id res chain seq x y z
N MET A 1 11.72 33.36 -3.24
CA MET A 1 10.72 32.86 -2.28
C MET A 1 9.69 31.99 -2.96
N LEU A 2 8.99 32.55 -3.95
CA LEU A 2 8.00 31.77 -4.69
C LEU A 2 8.63 30.58 -5.40
N ASP A 3 9.85 30.76 -5.90
CA ASP A 3 10.54 29.66 -6.58
C ASP A 3 10.77 28.49 -5.62
N ARG A 4 11.09 28.78 -4.36
CA ARG A 4 11.27 27.73 -3.38
C ARG A 4 10.00 26.99 -3.09
N LEU A 5 8.90 27.72 -2.95
CA LEU A 5 7.61 27.08 -2.71
C LEU A 5 7.18 26.25 -3.90
N ALA A 6 7.39 26.78 -5.10
CA ALA A 6 7.08 26.04 -6.32
C ALA A 6 7.94 24.78 -6.39
N ALA A 7 9.22 24.88 -6.03
CA ALA A 7 10.11 23.73 -6.02
C ALA A 7 9.65 22.68 -5.03
N LEU A 8 9.15 23.09 -3.85
CA LEU A 8 8.65 22.17 -2.87
C LEU A 8 7.43 21.41 -3.37
N PHE A 9 6.49 22.12 -4.00
CA PHE A 9 5.30 21.48 -4.53
C PHE A 9 5.58 20.67 -5.79
N ALA A 10 6.53 21.14 -6.60
CA ALA A 10 6.90 20.45 -7.83
C ALA A 10 8.05 19.49 -7.63
N ALA A 11 8.58 19.40 -6.42
CA ALA A 11 9.74 18.57 -6.12
C ALA A 11 9.44 17.11 -6.42
N ARG A 12 10.39 16.48 -7.09
CA ARG A 12 10.28 15.05 -7.35
C ARG A 12 10.59 14.28 -6.08
N PRO A 13 10.03 13.09 -5.93
CA PRO A 13 10.40 12.26 -4.80
C PRO A 13 11.90 12.04 -4.75
N ALA A 14 12.46 12.12 -3.55
CA ALA A 14 13.89 11.93 -3.37
C ALA A 14 14.20 10.66 -2.59
N THR A 15 13.18 9.96 -2.12
CA THR A 15 13.35 8.75 -1.33
C THR A 15 12.63 7.58 -1.99
N ALA A 16 13.07 6.38 -1.65
CA ALA A 16 12.44 5.16 -2.17
C ALA A 16 10.98 5.08 -1.72
N GLU A 17 10.69 5.48 -0.48
CA GLU A 17 9.32 5.48 0.04
C GLU A 17 8.41 6.39 -0.77
N ALA A 18 8.89 7.59 -1.07
CA ALA A 18 8.11 8.56 -1.84
C ALA A 18 7.87 8.08 -3.26
N TRP A 19 8.89 7.46 -3.88
CA TRP A 19 8.73 6.92 -5.22
C TRP A 19 7.79 5.72 -5.23
N LEU A 20 7.87 4.87 -4.21
CA LEU A 20 6.96 3.73 -4.12
C LEU A 20 5.51 4.20 -4.06
N ALA A 21 5.25 5.23 -3.27
CA ALA A 21 3.91 5.81 -3.18
C ALA A 21 3.47 6.43 -4.51
N ARG A 22 4.38 7.15 -5.19
CA ARG A 22 4.06 7.79 -6.47
C ARG A 22 3.78 6.76 -7.55
N MET A 23 4.60 5.72 -7.63
CA MET A 23 4.46 4.71 -8.67
C MET A 23 3.21 3.86 -8.51
N GLY A 24 2.61 3.85 -7.32
CA GLY A 24 1.36 3.13 -7.09
C GLY A 24 0.11 3.90 -7.47
N ARG A 25 0.25 5.14 -7.95
CA ARG A 25 -0.90 5.96 -8.29
C ARG A 25 -1.43 5.61 -9.68
N PRO A 26 -2.75 5.64 -9.86
CA PRO A 26 -3.33 5.32 -11.17
C PRO A 26 -3.11 6.39 -12.23
N ASP A 27 -2.80 7.62 -11.81
CA ASP A 27 -2.61 8.74 -12.72
C ASP A 27 -1.14 9.01 -13.03
N LEU A 28 -0.34 7.97 -13.02
CA LEU A 28 1.09 8.09 -13.30
C LEU A 28 1.32 8.59 -14.72
N SER A 29 2.11 9.64 -14.86
CA SER A 29 2.39 10.25 -16.16
C SER A 29 3.72 9.74 -16.71
N PRO A 30 3.94 9.88 -18.05
CA PRO A 30 5.25 9.54 -18.62
C PRO A 30 6.39 10.34 -18.01
N ARG A 31 6.09 11.58 -17.57
CA ARG A 31 7.09 12.41 -16.92
C ARG A 31 7.49 11.82 -15.57
N ASP A 32 6.51 11.30 -14.83
CA ASP A 32 6.80 10.61 -13.56
C ASP A 32 7.67 9.41 -13.79
N GLN A 33 7.38 8.63 -14.83
CA GLN A 33 8.16 7.45 -15.15
C GLN A 33 9.60 7.80 -15.52
N SER A 34 9.77 8.83 -16.34
CA SER A 34 11.11 9.29 -16.71
C SER A 34 11.90 9.78 -15.50
N ALA A 35 11.24 10.50 -14.61
CA ALA A 35 11.88 10.99 -13.40
C ALA A 35 12.28 9.83 -12.49
N PHE A 36 11.45 8.81 -12.41
CA PHE A 36 11.76 7.62 -11.62
C PHE A 36 12.99 6.90 -12.17
N GLU A 37 13.04 6.73 -13.49
CA GLU A 37 14.19 6.09 -14.13
C GLU A 37 15.45 6.88 -13.89
N ALA A 38 15.38 8.20 -13.98
CA ALA A 38 16.52 9.05 -13.71
C ALA A 38 16.99 8.93 -12.27
N TRP A 39 16.05 8.82 -11.34
CA TRP A 39 16.37 8.63 -9.93
C TRP A 39 17.07 7.29 -9.70
N LEU A 40 16.61 6.24 -10.36
CA LEU A 40 17.24 4.93 -10.25
C LEU A 40 18.66 4.95 -10.79
N GLU A 41 18.89 5.68 -11.88
CA GLU A 41 20.19 5.76 -12.50
C GLU A 41 21.17 6.65 -11.73
N ALA A 42 20.65 7.55 -10.92
CA ALA A 42 21.48 8.50 -10.18
C ALA A 42 22.38 7.82 -9.15
N ASP A 43 21.91 6.69 -8.60
CA ASP A 43 22.66 5.97 -7.56
C ASP A 43 22.25 4.51 -7.59
N PRO A 44 23.20 3.57 -7.68
CA PRO A 44 22.86 2.14 -7.69
C PRO A 44 22.16 1.67 -6.42
N ASP A 45 22.35 2.37 -5.30
CA ASP A 45 21.64 2.05 -4.07
C ASP A 45 20.14 2.35 -4.16
N HIS A 46 19.75 3.26 -5.03
CA HIS A 46 18.34 3.62 -5.16
C HIS A 46 17.51 2.43 -5.60
N LEU A 47 17.98 1.67 -6.55
CA LEU A 47 17.27 0.47 -7.00
C LEU A 47 17.15 -0.55 -5.87
N ARG A 48 18.22 -0.75 -5.12
CA ARG A 48 18.21 -1.68 -4.00
C ARG A 48 17.21 -1.25 -2.95
N GLN A 49 17.23 0.03 -2.60
CA GLN A 49 16.29 0.57 -1.60
C GLN A 49 14.86 0.42 -2.07
N TYR A 50 14.60 0.74 -3.33
CA TYR A 50 13.27 0.66 -3.88
C TYR A 50 12.75 -0.78 -3.89
N GLU A 51 13.59 -1.71 -4.32
CA GLU A 51 13.17 -3.12 -4.38
C GLU A 51 12.98 -3.72 -3.00
N THR A 52 13.81 -3.32 -2.04
CA THR A 52 13.65 -3.77 -0.66
C THR A 52 12.29 -3.31 -0.10
N LEU A 53 11.96 -2.04 -0.31
CA LEU A 53 10.69 -1.50 0.15
C LEU A 53 9.51 -2.12 -0.59
N LYS A 54 9.64 -2.31 -1.89
CA LYS A 54 8.60 -2.92 -2.69
C LYS A 54 8.29 -4.32 -2.20
N THR A 55 9.32 -5.11 -1.92
CA THR A 55 9.17 -6.46 -1.40
C THR A 55 8.51 -6.44 -0.03
N ALA A 56 9.01 -5.59 0.87
CA ALA A 56 8.45 -5.48 2.20
C ALA A 56 6.98 -5.05 2.15
N ASN A 57 6.66 -4.11 1.26
CA ASN A 57 5.30 -3.64 1.11
C ASN A 57 4.38 -4.73 0.57
N ALA A 58 4.89 -5.55 -0.35
CA ALA A 58 4.13 -6.68 -0.88
C ALA A 58 3.88 -7.73 0.19
N GLU A 59 4.88 -7.98 1.05
CA GLU A 59 4.72 -8.92 2.15
C GLU A 59 3.69 -8.41 3.15
N LEU A 60 3.73 -7.12 3.47
CA LEU A 60 2.75 -6.53 4.37
C LEU A 60 1.35 -6.60 3.78
N ALA A 61 1.22 -6.36 2.47
CA ALA A 61 -0.06 -6.47 1.80
C ALA A 61 -0.60 -7.89 1.86
N GLY A 62 0.29 -8.88 1.70
CA GLY A 62 -0.09 -10.28 1.81
C GLY A 62 -0.56 -10.64 3.22
N LEU A 63 0.14 -10.15 4.24
CA LEU A 63 -0.25 -10.37 5.62
C LEU A 63 -1.59 -9.71 5.92
N ARG A 64 -1.77 -8.48 5.45
CA ARG A 64 -3.03 -7.78 5.65
C ARG A 64 -4.18 -8.52 4.99
N HIS A 65 -3.97 -9.03 3.79
CA HIS A 65 -4.98 -9.77 3.06
C HIS A 65 -5.35 -11.06 3.80
N ALA A 66 -4.35 -11.79 4.29
CA ALA A 66 -4.59 -12.99 5.06
C ALA A 66 -5.35 -12.69 6.35
N PHE A 67 -4.97 -11.60 7.02
CA PHE A 67 -5.64 -11.19 8.25
C PHE A 67 -7.09 -10.82 7.99
N GLU A 68 -7.35 -10.10 6.90
CA GLU A 68 -8.72 -9.74 6.52
C GLU A 68 -9.55 -10.98 6.21
N GLY A 69 -8.94 -11.98 5.58
CA GLY A 69 -9.62 -13.25 5.34
C GLY A 69 -9.96 -13.96 6.61
N ASP A 70 -9.05 -13.97 7.59
CA ASP A 70 -9.29 -14.58 8.89
C ASP A 70 -10.41 -13.85 9.63
N LEU A 71 -10.40 -12.53 9.61
CA LEU A 71 -11.45 -11.73 10.24
C LEU A 71 -12.81 -12.03 9.61
N ALA A 72 -12.85 -12.13 8.29
CA ALA A 72 -14.10 -12.43 7.60
C ALA A 72 -14.63 -13.80 8.01
N ARG A 73 -13.75 -14.78 8.14
CA ARG A 73 -14.16 -16.11 8.60
C ARG A 73 -14.70 -16.07 10.03
N LEU A 74 -14.03 -15.32 10.90
CA LEU A 74 -14.46 -15.18 12.29
C LEU A 74 -15.83 -14.51 12.37
N ARG A 75 -16.05 -13.48 11.55
CA ARG A 75 -17.33 -12.80 11.52
C ARG A 75 -18.44 -13.70 11.05
N ARG A 76 -18.18 -14.51 10.03
CA ARG A 76 -19.17 -15.47 9.54
C ARG A 76 -19.49 -16.52 10.58
N GLY A 77 -18.46 -17.01 11.29
CA GLY A 77 -18.66 -17.98 12.36
C GLY A 77 -19.49 -17.41 13.50
N ALA A 78 -19.20 -16.17 13.89
CA ALA A 78 -19.96 -15.50 14.94
C ALA A 78 -21.42 -15.30 14.53
N ALA A 79 -21.63 -14.90 13.27
CA ALA A 79 -22.99 -14.70 12.77
C ALA A 79 -23.76 -16.01 12.79
N ARG A 80 -23.12 -17.11 12.40
CA ARG A 80 -23.77 -18.40 12.43
C ARG A 80 -24.12 -18.83 13.85
N ARG A 81 -23.19 -18.61 14.77
CA ARG A 81 -23.43 -18.96 16.17
C ARG A 81 -24.58 -18.13 16.77
N SER A 82 -24.62 -16.85 16.40
CA SER A 82 -25.70 -15.99 16.86
C SER A 82 -27.04 -16.41 16.29
N GLY A 83 -27.04 -16.86 15.04
CA GLY A 83 -28.26 -17.30 14.40
C GLY A 83 -28.81 -18.61 15.00
N ALA A 84 -27.92 -19.53 15.34
CA ALA A 84 -28.31 -20.83 15.86
C ALA A 84 -29.13 -20.71 17.15
N PRO A 85 -28.70 -19.95 18.17
CA PRO A 85 -29.50 -19.81 19.37
C PRO A 85 -30.85 -19.21 19.10
N ARG A 86 -30.97 -18.32 18.17
CA ARG A 86 -32.24 -17.72 17.86
C ARG A 86 -33.23 -18.75 17.29
N GLY A 87 -32.73 -19.64 16.53
CA GLY A 87 -33.53 -20.69 15.97
C GLY A 87 -33.99 -21.68 16.99
N LEU A 88 -33.28 -21.73 18.09
CA LEU A 88 -33.62 -22.61 19.15
C LEU A 88 -34.49 -22.01 20.17
N VAL A 89 -34.24 -21.13 20.67
CA VAL A 89 -34.61 -20.59 21.74
C VAL A 89 -35.60 -20.59 22.43
N PHE A 90 -35.02 -20.86 21.98
CA PHE A 90 -35.23 -20.91 22.42
C PHE A 90 -35.74 -21.03 22.57
N GLY A 91 -35.91 -21.15 22.35
CA GLY A 91 -36.26 -21.33 22.35
C GLY A 91 -36.17 -21.30 22.18
N GLY A 92 -35.93 -21.29 21.94
CA GLY A 92 -35.98 -21.39 21.77
C GLY A 92 -35.60 -21.37 21.80
#